data_9684526073f8835a4d3b0d27572afe69
#
_entry.id   9684526073f8835a4d3b0d27572afe69
#
_cell.length_a   1.000
_cell.length_b   1.000
_cell.length_c   1.000
_cell.angle_alpha   90.00
_cell.angle_beta   90.00
_cell.angle_gamma   90.00
#
_symmetry.space_group_name_H-M   'P 1'
#
loop_
_entity.id
_entity.type
_entity.pdbx_description
1 polymer ?
#
loop_
_entity_poly.entity_id
_entity_poly.type
_entity_poly.pdbx_seq_one_letter_code
_entity_poly.pdbx_strand_id
1 'polypeptide(L)'
;TPPHSRDSGAPSAPVAGRFDRLDALRGFALVWMAVFHFCFDLSTYRLLDANFYQDALWTTQRTLILSLFLLCAGAGQAVATSQGQSWARFGRRWAQVLGCALLVSLGSWFMFPRSYISFGVLHGMAVMLIVARVSAPLRGWLWPLGLLAVCLPQFIQHPFFDTRLTNWVGLVTHKPIT
;
A
#
# COMPACT_ATOMS: atom_id res chain seq x y z
N THR A 1 -20.49 0.74 62.79
CA THR A 1 -20.73 1.00 61.35
C THR A 1 -19.48 1.54 60.72
N PRO A 2 -18.79 0.82 59.82
CA PRO A 2 -17.60 1.33 59.13
C PRO A 2 -18.05 2.27 57.98
N PRO A 3 -17.27 3.30 57.66
CA PRO A 3 -17.59 4.23 56.60
C PRO A 3 -17.39 3.60 55.22
N HIS A 4 -18.37 3.75 54.33
CA HIS A 4 -18.30 3.42 52.92
C HIS A 4 -17.17 4.20 52.25
N SER A 5 -16.12 3.50 51.80
CA SER A 5 -15.14 4.04 50.85
C SER A 5 -15.84 4.34 49.51
N ARG A 6 -15.94 5.63 49.18
CA ARG A 6 -16.31 6.10 47.84
C ARG A 6 -15.21 5.70 46.86
N ASP A 7 -15.50 4.72 46.05
CA ASP A 7 -14.73 4.46 44.83
C ASP A 7 -14.76 5.72 43.95
N SER A 8 -13.70 6.50 44.00
CA SER A 8 -13.46 7.58 43.06
C SER A 8 -13.06 6.94 41.73
N GLY A 9 -14.08 6.74 40.89
CA GLY A 9 -13.89 6.33 39.50
C GLY A 9 -12.97 7.34 38.82
N ALA A 10 -11.68 6.97 38.68
CA ALA A 10 -10.77 7.72 37.83
C ALA A 10 -11.34 7.79 36.40
N PRO A 11 -11.39 8.98 35.78
CA PRO A 11 -11.86 9.09 34.41
C PRO A 11 -10.98 8.20 33.53
N SER A 12 -11.61 7.21 32.88
CA SER A 12 -10.94 6.37 31.90
C SER A 12 -10.31 7.25 30.84
N ALA A 13 -9.00 7.14 30.65
CA ALA A 13 -8.25 7.86 29.62
C ALA A 13 -8.98 7.69 28.26
N PRO A 14 -9.14 8.75 27.46
CA PRO A 14 -9.85 8.68 26.20
C PRO A 14 -9.14 7.63 25.33
N VAL A 15 -9.89 6.56 24.99
CA VAL A 15 -9.47 5.56 24.03
C VAL A 15 -9.10 6.30 22.75
N ALA A 16 -7.85 6.20 22.31
CA ALA A 16 -7.36 6.83 21.09
C ALA A 16 -8.37 6.57 19.96
N GLY A 17 -9.00 7.64 19.45
CA GLY A 17 -10.14 7.56 18.56
C GLY A 17 -9.82 6.66 17.35
N ARG A 18 -10.59 5.60 17.20
CA ARG A 18 -10.54 4.72 16.03
C ARG A 18 -11.10 5.50 14.85
N PHE A 19 -10.38 5.49 13.73
CA PHE A 19 -10.81 6.16 12.51
C PHE A 19 -11.64 5.18 11.66
N ASP A 20 -12.89 4.95 12.07
CA ASP A 20 -13.78 3.96 11.45
C ASP A 20 -13.94 4.17 9.93
N ARG A 21 -13.94 5.42 9.47
CA ARG A 21 -13.99 5.75 8.03
C ARG A 21 -12.76 5.26 7.28
N LEU A 22 -11.57 5.36 7.88
CA LEU A 22 -10.33 4.88 7.25
C LEU A 22 -10.29 3.35 7.23
N ASP A 23 -10.78 2.72 8.30
CA ASP A 23 -10.86 1.25 8.37
C ASP A 23 -11.91 0.71 7.40
N ALA A 24 -13.06 1.39 7.24
CA ALA A 24 -14.06 1.05 6.22
C ALA A 24 -13.50 1.18 4.80
N LEU A 25 -12.74 2.24 4.52
CA LEU A 25 -12.11 2.46 3.22
C LEU A 25 -11.07 1.37 2.89
N ARG A 26 -10.30 0.93 3.89
CA ARG A 26 -9.37 -0.20 3.76
C ARG A 26 -10.10 -1.50 3.49
N GLY A 27 -11.19 -1.76 4.22
CA GLY A 27 -12.04 -2.93 4.01
C GLY A 27 -12.61 -2.97 2.59
N PHE A 28 -13.13 -1.84 2.12
CA PHE A 28 -13.62 -1.71 0.75
C PHE A 28 -12.52 -1.98 -0.28
N ALA A 29 -11.32 -1.41 -0.10
CA ALA A 29 -10.18 -1.64 -1.01
C ALA A 29 -9.78 -3.13 -1.06
N LEU A 30 -9.81 -3.82 0.08
CA LEU A 30 -9.51 -5.26 0.15
C LEU A 30 -10.54 -6.10 -0.60
N VAL A 31 -11.83 -5.82 -0.40
CA VAL A 31 -12.91 -6.54 -1.10
C VAL A 31 -12.82 -6.28 -2.60
N TRP A 32 -12.62 -5.03 -3.01
CA TRP A 32 -12.48 -4.68 -4.43
C TRP A 32 -11.28 -5.40 -5.07
N MET A 33 -10.14 -5.41 -4.38
CA MET A 33 -8.96 -6.15 -4.85
C MET A 33 -9.22 -7.66 -4.97
N ALA A 34 -9.91 -8.25 -3.98
CA ALA A 34 -10.25 -9.68 -4.02
C ALA A 34 -11.14 -10.02 -5.22
N VAL A 35 -12.16 -9.21 -5.48
CA VAL A 35 -13.03 -9.36 -6.67
C VAL A 35 -12.25 -9.20 -7.97
N PHE A 36 -11.36 -8.20 -8.04
CA PHE A 36 -10.51 -7.98 -9.21
C PHE A 36 -9.62 -9.20 -9.50
N HIS A 37 -8.97 -9.77 -8.48
CA HIS A 37 -8.12 -10.95 -8.62
C HIS A 37 -8.93 -12.20 -8.99
N PHE A 38 -10.12 -12.36 -8.42
CA PHE A 38 -11.02 -13.45 -8.79
C PHE A 38 -11.41 -13.37 -10.28
N CYS A 39 -11.77 -12.18 -10.79
CA CYS A 39 -12.03 -12.00 -12.21
C CYS A 39 -10.79 -12.25 -13.08
N PHE A 40 -9.60 -11.86 -12.60
CA PHE A 40 -8.34 -12.14 -13.28
C PHE A 40 -8.09 -13.66 -13.41
N ASP A 41 -8.33 -14.40 -12.32
CA ASP A 41 -8.19 -15.87 -12.31
C ASP A 41 -9.19 -16.51 -13.29
N LEU A 42 -10.46 -16.06 -13.30
CA LEU A 42 -11.45 -16.55 -14.27
C LEU A 42 -11.01 -16.31 -15.72
N SER A 43 -10.38 -15.15 -16.00
CA SER A 43 -9.84 -14.88 -17.34
C SER A 43 -8.64 -15.79 -17.66
N THR A 44 -7.79 -16.07 -16.70
CA THR A 44 -6.64 -16.97 -16.86
C THR A 44 -7.10 -18.39 -17.20
N TYR A 45 -8.19 -18.86 -16.59
CA TYR A 45 -8.83 -20.15 -16.90
C TYR A 45 -9.77 -20.12 -18.10
N ARG A 46 -9.84 -18.99 -18.85
CA ARG A 46 -10.70 -18.80 -20.03
C ARG A 46 -12.20 -18.94 -19.75
N LEU A 47 -12.62 -18.70 -18.51
CA LEU A 47 -14.02 -18.63 -18.12
C LEU A 47 -14.61 -17.24 -18.30
N LEU A 48 -13.77 -16.22 -18.42
CA LEU A 48 -14.12 -14.84 -18.69
C LEU A 48 -13.29 -14.36 -19.89
N ASP A 49 -13.94 -13.87 -20.93
CA ASP A 49 -13.27 -13.26 -22.08
C ASP A 49 -12.97 -11.78 -21.80
N ALA A 50 -11.81 -11.53 -21.18
CA ALA A 50 -11.37 -10.18 -20.79
C ALA A 50 -9.84 -10.07 -20.86
N ASN A 51 -9.35 -8.93 -21.39
CA ASN A 51 -7.92 -8.66 -21.45
C ASN A 51 -7.51 -7.68 -20.35
N PHE A 52 -7.05 -8.21 -19.21
CA PHE A 52 -6.65 -7.43 -18.04
C PHE A 52 -5.45 -6.49 -18.26
N TYR A 53 -4.74 -6.66 -19.37
CA TYR A 53 -3.56 -5.86 -19.70
C TYR A 53 -3.85 -4.71 -20.68
N GLN A 54 -4.87 -4.85 -21.53
CA GLN A 54 -5.17 -3.92 -22.62
C GLN A 54 -6.51 -3.20 -22.45
N ASP A 55 -7.52 -3.85 -21.87
CA ASP A 55 -8.83 -3.24 -21.69
C ASP A 55 -8.79 -2.08 -20.71
N ALA A 56 -9.29 -0.92 -21.13
CA ALA A 56 -9.30 0.30 -20.33
C ALA A 56 -10.02 0.13 -18.99
N LEU A 57 -11.08 -0.67 -18.95
CA LEU A 57 -11.81 -0.95 -17.70
C LEU A 57 -10.93 -1.62 -16.66
N TRP A 58 -10.22 -2.68 -17.02
CA TRP A 58 -9.40 -3.46 -16.08
C TRP A 58 -8.13 -2.71 -15.67
N THR A 59 -7.50 -2.02 -16.61
CA THR A 59 -6.31 -1.20 -16.31
C THR A 59 -6.66 -0.02 -15.41
N THR A 60 -7.82 0.61 -15.60
CA THR A 60 -8.30 1.69 -14.73
C THR A 60 -8.63 1.17 -13.33
N GLN A 61 -9.36 0.06 -13.21
CA GLN A 61 -9.66 -0.54 -11.90
C GLN A 61 -8.37 -0.88 -11.12
N ARG A 62 -7.39 -1.50 -11.79
CA ARG A 62 -6.09 -1.81 -11.18
C ARG A 62 -5.42 -0.56 -10.63
N THR A 63 -5.42 0.53 -11.39
CA THR A 63 -4.84 1.82 -10.98
C THR A 63 -5.60 2.40 -9.79
N LEU A 64 -6.93 2.40 -9.81
CA LEU A 64 -7.76 2.91 -8.72
C LEU A 64 -7.57 2.10 -7.42
N ILE A 65 -7.57 0.77 -7.50
CA ILE A 65 -7.33 -0.11 -6.35
C ILE A 65 -5.96 0.19 -5.73
N LEU A 66 -4.91 0.25 -6.55
CA LEU A 66 -3.55 0.56 -6.09
C LEU A 66 -3.48 1.95 -5.43
N SER A 67 -4.05 2.97 -6.08
CA SER A 67 -4.10 4.33 -5.55
C SER A 67 -4.83 4.40 -4.22
N LEU A 68 -5.94 3.66 -4.07
CA LEU A 68 -6.70 3.60 -2.84
C LEU A 68 -5.91 2.94 -1.71
N PHE A 69 -5.17 1.86 -1.99
CA PHE A 69 -4.28 1.23 -1.02
C PHE A 69 -3.18 2.17 -0.55
N LEU A 70 -2.51 2.86 -1.49
CA LEU A 70 -1.46 3.84 -1.17
C LEU A 70 -2.01 5.01 -0.36
N LEU A 71 -3.19 5.52 -0.70
CA LEU A 71 -3.88 6.56 0.06
C LEU A 71 -4.17 6.11 1.50
N CYS A 72 -4.74 4.92 1.67
CA CYS A 72 -5.03 4.35 2.99
C CYS A 72 -3.76 4.11 3.81
N ALA A 73 -2.66 3.66 3.16
CA ALA A 73 -1.37 3.46 3.81
C ALA A 73 -0.78 4.79 4.28
N GLY A 74 -0.79 5.82 3.40
CA GLY A 74 -0.31 7.17 3.72
C GLY A 74 -1.12 7.83 4.83
N ALA A 75 -2.46 7.82 4.74
CA ALA A 75 -3.35 8.36 5.77
C ALA A 75 -3.15 7.64 7.11
N GLY A 76 -3.05 6.31 7.09
CA GLY A 76 -2.77 5.52 8.30
C GLY A 76 -1.44 5.86 8.92
N GLN A 77 -0.41 6.15 8.12
CA GLN A 77 0.90 6.55 8.62
C GLN A 77 0.87 7.98 9.19
N ALA A 78 0.15 8.90 8.57
CA ALA A 78 -0.06 10.24 9.09
C ALA A 78 -0.73 10.21 10.49
N VAL A 79 -1.80 9.41 10.62
CA VAL A 79 -2.48 9.20 11.93
C VAL A 79 -1.54 8.57 12.94
N ALA A 80 -0.80 7.50 12.58
CA ALA A 80 0.13 6.84 13.48
C ALA A 80 1.25 7.77 13.97
N THR A 81 1.74 8.65 13.09
CA THR A 81 2.76 9.65 13.41
C THR A 81 2.20 10.73 14.34
N SER A 82 0.98 11.24 14.08
CA SER A 82 0.34 12.24 14.93
C SER A 82 0.04 11.73 16.34
N GLN A 83 -0.20 10.41 16.47
CA GLN A 83 -0.40 9.72 17.74
C GLN A 83 0.92 9.30 18.43
N GLY A 84 2.08 9.75 17.95
CA GLY A 84 3.38 9.46 18.57
C GLY A 84 3.80 7.99 18.49
N GLN A 85 3.42 7.27 17.44
CA GLN A 85 3.85 5.87 17.25
C GLN A 85 5.39 5.75 17.27
N SER A 86 5.93 4.88 18.14
CA SER A 86 7.37 4.62 18.21
C SER A 86 7.90 3.91 16.95
N TRP A 87 9.19 4.12 16.63
CA TRP A 87 9.88 3.46 15.55
C TRP A 87 9.89 1.92 15.68
N ALA A 88 9.98 1.40 16.90
CA ALA A 88 9.92 -0.05 17.13
C ALA A 88 8.56 -0.65 16.73
N ARG A 89 7.46 0.05 17.03
CA ARG A 89 6.11 -0.38 16.69
C ARG A 89 5.86 -0.27 15.18
N PHE A 90 6.38 0.79 14.55
CA PHE A 90 6.39 0.92 13.09
C PHE A 90 7.18 -0.21 12.44
N GLY A 91 8.42 -0.46 12.87
CA GLY A 91 9.30 -1.48 12.30
C GLY A 91 8.70 -2.89 12.34
N ARG A 92 8.02 -3.24 13.44
CA ARG A 92 7.32 -4.55 13.53
C ARG A 92 6.23 -4.70 12.47
N ARG A 93 5.39 -3.67 12.28
CA ARG A 93 4.32 -3.69 11.25
C ARG A 93 4.89 -3.66 9.84
N TRP A 94 5.93 -2.86 9.62
CA TRP A 94 6.63 -2.80 8.35
C TRP A 94 7.26 -4.14 7.98
N ALA A 95 7.91 -4.82 8.94
CA ALA A 95 8.50 -6.14 8.74
C ALA A 95 7.45 -7.21 8.38
N GLN A 96 6.23 -7.11 8.91
CA GLN A 96 5.11 -7.97 8.50
C GLN A 96 4.75 -7.78 7.02
N VAL A 97 4.62 -6.51 6.57
CA VAL A 97 4.31 -6.21 5.17
C VAL A 97 5.44 -6.69 4.25
N LEU A 98 6.69 -6.41 4.61
CA LEU A 98 7.86 -6.89 3.87
C LEU A 98 7.94 -8.42 3.84
N GLY A 99 7.69 -9.08 4.97
CA GLY A 99 7.65 -10.54 5.06
C GLY A 99 6.61 -11.15 4.13
N CYS A 100 5.39 -10.60 4.09
CA CYS A 100 4.35 -11.02 3.14
C CYS A 100 4.79 -10.77 1.68
N ALA A 101 5.45 -9.65 1.39
CA ALA A 101 5.97 -9.34 0.06
C ALA A 101 6.99 -10.39 -0.40
N LEU A 102 7.94 -10.75 0.47
CA LEU A 102 8.96 -11.77 0.19
C LEU A 102 8.34 -13.16 0.03
N LEU A 103 7.32 -13.51 0.82
CA LEU A 103 6.59 -14.77 0.67
C LEU A 103 5.87 -14.87 -0.67
N VAL A 104 5.28 -13.76 -1.15
CA VAL A 104 4.66 -13.70 -2.49
C VAL A 104 5.72 -13.89 -3.58
N SER A 105 6.89 -13.25 -3.47
CA SER A 105 7.98 -13.46 -4.44
C SER A 105 8.47 -14.89 -4.43
N LEU A 106 8.68 -15.47 -3.25
CA LEU A 106 9.15 -16.85 -3.09
C LEU A 106 8.11 -17.84 -3.63
N GLY A 107 6.83 -17.66 -3.28
CA GLY A 107 5.75 -18.51 -3.77
C GLY A 107 5.60 -18.44 -5.30
N SER A 108 5.65 -17.24 -5.87
CA SER A 108 5.58 -17.05 -7.32
C SER A 108 6.80 -17.63 -8.04
N TRP A 109 7.97 -17.60 -7.42
CA TRP A 109 9.18 -18.25 -7.98
C TRP A 109 8.97 -19.76 -8.11
N PHE A 110 8.44 -20.43 -7.06
CA PHE A 110 8.19 -21.87 -7.13
C PHE A 110 7.12 -22.24 -8.14
N MET A 111 6.08 -21.42 -8.30
CA MET A 111 4.98 -21.69 -9.22
C MET A 111 5.31 -21.31 -10.66
N PHE A 112 5.99 -20.17 -10.87
CA PHE A 112 6.25 -19.56 -12.19
C PHE A 112 7.70 -19.04 -12.29
N PRO A 113 8.73 -19.91 -12.35
CA PRO A 113 10.14 -19.48 -12.30
C PRO A 113 10.56 -18.46 -13.36
N ARG A 114 9.90 -18.49 -14.54
CA ARG A 114 10.22 -17.60 -15.66
C ARG A 114 9.55 -16.22 -15.57
N SER A 115 8.46 -16.12 -14.81
CA SER A 115 7.64 -14.91 -14.68
C SER A 115 7.25 -14.60 -13.23
N TYR A 116 8.16 -14.93 -12.28
CA TYR A 116 7.89 -14.66 -10.88
C TYR A 116 7.80 -13.16 -10.57
N ILE A 117 7.04 -12.82 -9.56
CA ILE A 117 6.84 -11.44 -9.11
C ILE A 117 8.07 -10.99 -8.31
N SER A 118 9.01 -10.30 -8.97
CA SER A 118 10.20 -9.76 -8.32
C SER A 118 9.88 -8.51 -7.50
N PHE A 119 8.95 -7.67 -7.97
CA PHE A 119 8.50 -6.47 -7.30
C PHE A 119 6.99 -6.28 -7.52
N GLY A 120 6.19 -6.64 -6.52
CA GLY A 120 4.73 -6.49 -6.55
C GLY A 120 4.24 -5.33 -5.69
N VAL A 121 2.91 -5.18 -5.59
CA VAL A 121 2.22 -4.12 -4.83
C VAL A 121 2.68 -4.08 -3.36
N LEU A 122 2.87 -5.23 -2.71
CA LEU A 122 3.32 -5.31 -1.32
C LEU A 122 4.75 -4.77 -1.13
N HIS A 123 5.64 -4.99 -2.12
CA HIS A 123 6.98 -4.42 -2.10
C HIS A 123 6.91 -2.89 -2.21
N GLY A 124 6.09 -2.38 -3.16
CA GLY A 124 5.82 -0.95 -3.30
C GLY A 124 5.26 -0.35 -2.01
N MET A 125 4.31 -1.02 -1.36
CA MET A 125 3.78 -0.59 -0.07
C MET A 125 4.84 -0.56 1.03
N ALA A 126 5.73 -1.55 1.11
CA ALA A 126 6.82 -1.56 2.08
C ALA A 126 7.75 -0.35 1.90
N VAL A 127 8.13 -0.03 0.65
CA VAL A 127 8.93 1.16 0.33
C VAL A 127 8.17 2.45 0.67
N MET A 128 6.91 2.58 0.25
CA MET A 128 6.10 3.78 0.47
C MET A 128 5.82 4.04 1.96
N LEU A 129 5.68 3.00 2.78
CA LEU A 129 5.54 3.16 4.24
C LEU A 129 6.79 3.80 4.86
N ILE A 130 7.99 3.42 4.43
CA ILE A 130 9.25 4.05 4.88
C ILE A 130 9.29 5.51 4.42
N VAL A 131 9.03 5.75 3.11
CA VAL A 131 9.01 7.12 2.56
C VAL A 131 8.02 7.98 3.33
N ALA A 132 6.78 7.52 3.54
CA ALA A 132 5.77 8.25 4.29
C ALA A 132 6.19 8.51 5.74
N ARG A 133 6.87 7.57 6.40
CA ARG A 133 7.35 7.71 7.78
C ARG A 133 8.48 8.72 7.89
N VAL A 134 9.45 8.66 6.98
CA VAL A 134 10.62 9.57 6.97
C VAL A 134 10.20 10.97 6.55
N SER A 135 9.28 11.10 5.60
CA SER A 135 8.80 12.39 5.11
C SER A 135 7.72 13.04 5.99
N ALA A 136 7.16 12.33 6.96
CA ALA A 136 6.12 12.86 7.85
C ALA A 136 6.47 14.23 8.51
N PRO A 137 7.73 14.53 8.92
CA PRO A 137 8.10 15.83 9.46
C PRO A 137 7.95 17.00 8.48
N LEU A 138 7.97 16.74 7.18
CA LEU A 138 7.86 17.76 6.12
C LEU A 138 6.46 18.41 6.01
N ARG A 139 5.43 17.79 6.64
CA ARG A 139 4.06 18.34 6.76
C ARG A 139 3.53 18.94 5.46
N GLY A 140 3.40 20.29 5.38
CA GLY A 140 2.84 20.99 4.21
C GLY A 140 3.66 20.83 2.93
N TRP A 141 4.96 20.56 3.01
CA TRP A 141 5.82 20.28 1.87
C TRP A 141 5.53 18.95 1.17
N LEU A 142 4.78 18.06 1.82
CA LEU A 142 4.36 16.79 1.21
C LEU A 142 3.45 16.97 0.00
N TRP A 143 2.66 18.06 -0.06
CA TRP A 143 1.79 18.33 -1.19
C TRP A 143 2.58 18.66 -2.47
N PRO A 144 3.49 19.65 -2.48
CA PRO A 144 4.29 19.92 -3.68
C PRO A 144 5.23 18.77 -4.04
N LEU A 145 5.80 18.06 -3.06
CA LEU A 145 6.63 16.88 -3.33
C LEU A 145 5.83 15.71 -3.92
N GLY A 146 4.62 15.48 -3.43
CA GLY A 146 3.71 14.47 -3.98
C GLY A 146 3.29 14.80 -5.41
N LEU A 147 2.93 16.06 -5.68
CA LEU A 147 2.62 16.54 -7.02
C LEU A 147 3.83 16.37 -7.96
N LEU A 148 5.01 16.76 -7.51
CA LEU A 148 6.25 16.59 -8.26
C LEU A 148 6.49 15.12 -8.59
N ALA A 149 6.34 14.21 -7.63
CA ALA A 149 6.53 12.77 -7.82
C ALA A 149 5.56 12.18 -8.86
N VAL A 150 4.31 12.67 -8.91
CA VAL A 150 3.30 12.23 -9.91
C VAL A 150 3.61 12.81 -11.30
N CYS A 151 4.07 14.06 -11.37
CA CYS A 151 4.35 14.72 -12.64
C CYS A 151 5.71 14.30 -13.24
N LEU A 152 6.70 13.98 -12.40
CA LEU A 152 8.08 13.70 -12.83
C LEU A 152 8.19 12.64 -13.94
N PRO A 153 7.47 11.50 -13.89
CA PRO A 153 7.52 10.47 -14.94
C PRO A 153 7.02 10.94 -16.31
N GLN A 154 6.27 12.04 -16.37
CA GLN A 154 5.77 12.61 -17.63
C GLN A 154 6.87 13.40 -18.37
N PHE A 155 7.86 13.91 -17.62
CA PHE A 155 8.93 14.78 -18.16
C PHE A 155 10.28 14.08 -18.22
N ILE A 156 10.52 13.12 -17.34
CA ILE A 156 11.81 12.45 -17.20
C ILE A 156 11.60 10.94 -17.31
N GLN A 157 12.14 10.38 -18.39
CA GLN A 157 12.21 8.93 -18.61
C GLN A 157 13.65 8.59 -19.02
N HIS A 158 14.20 7.52 -18.48
CA HIS A 158 15.59 7.15 -18.77
C HIS A 158 15.75 5.63 -18.83
N PRO A 159 16.49 5.08 -19.85
CA PRO A 159 16.69 3.65 -20.04
C PRO A 159 17.29 2.91 -18.82
N PHE A 160 17.99 3.62 -17.94
CA PHE A 160 18.50 3.06 -16.68
C PHE A 160 17.38 2.43 -15.82
N PHE A 161 16.15 2.96 -15.92
CA PHE A 161 15.02 2.47 -15.15
C PHE A 161 14.26 1.31 -15.82
N ASP A 162 14.68 0.85 -16.99
CA ASP A 162 14.03 -0.25 -17.72
C ASP A 162 14.44 -1.63 -17.22
N THR A 163 15.29 -1.73 -16.19
CA THR A 163 15.71 -3.01 -15.61
C THR A 163 14.74 -3.49 -14.54
N ARG A 164 14.69 -4.80 -14.26
CA ARG A 164 13.84 -5.40 -13.21
C ARG A 164 14.10 -4.83 -11.81
N LEU A 165 15.31 -4.32 -11.55
CA LEU A 165 15.70 -3.78 -10.23
C LEU A 165 15.35 -2.30 -10.07
N THR A 166 15.14 -1.56 -11.15
CA THR A 166 14.97 -0.10 -11.14
C THR A 166 13.61 0.36 -11.66
N ASN A 167 12.86 -0.49 -12.36
CA ASN A 167 11.56 -0.14 -12.97
C ASN A 167 10.48 0.30 -11.96
N TRP A 168 10.62 -0.11 -10.71
CA TRP A 168 9.71 0.27 -9.64
C TRP A 168 9.72 1.78 -9.31
N VAL A 169 10.76 2.51 -9.73
CA VAL A 169 10.86 3.97 -9.59
C VAL A 169 9.83 4.69 -10.47
N GLY A 170 9.39 4.06 -11.57
CA GLY A 170 8.36 4.62 -12.46
C GLY A 170 8.87 5.56 -13.55
N LEU A 171 10.19 5.74 -13.68
CA LEU A 171 10.82 6.58 -14.72
C LEU A 171 11.25 5.77 -15.96
N VAL A 172 10.52 4.72 -16.26
CA VAL A 172 10.77 3.79 -17.37
C VAL A 172 10.44 4.41 -18.72
N THR A 173 11.15 4.01 -19.78
CA THR A 173 10.90 4.47 -21.16
C THR A 173 9.81 3.66 -21.84
N HIS A 174 9.55 2.43 -21.38
CA HIS A 174 8.50 1.56 -21.88
C HIS A 174 7.83 0.78 -20.73
N LYS A 175 6.59 0.37 -20.94
CA LYS A 175 5.85 -0.39 -19.94
C LYS A 175 6.54 -1.75 -19.72
N PRO A 176 7.06 -2.05 -18.52
CA PRO A 176 7.72 -3.33 -18.28
C PRO A 176 6.72 -4.48 -18.44
N ILE A 177 7.18 -5.54 -19.11
CA ILE A 177 6.45 -6.80 -19.20
C ILE A 177 6.73 -7.57 -17.90
N THR A 178 5.73 -7.64 -17.03
CA THR A 178 5.77 -8.41 -15.78
C THR A 178 4.82 -9.58 -15.87
#